data_faa2e7307cad8a97954f3d80b35b1ce3
#
_entry.id   faa2e7307cad8a97954f3d80b35b1ce3
#
_cell.length_a   1.000
_cell.length_b   1.000
_cell.length_c   1.000
_cell.angle_alpha   90.00
_cell.angle_beta   90.00
_cell.angle_gamma   90.00
#
_symmetry.space_group_name_H-M   'P 1'
#
loop_
_entity.id
_entity.type
_entity.pdbx_description
1 polymer ?
#
loop_
_entity_poly.entity_id
_entity_poly.type
_entity_poly.pdbx_seq_one_letter_code
_entity_poly.pdbx_strand_id
1 'polypeptide(L)'
;QWMGTTFVGVFSGVKAAAGVVTGTVLIPLFTFYILMDASRYQEGFIRLFPNRWKADVRELLGQVDRVLGSYIRGQLLVCLTIGFSIAVLLSILGVPYAILIGVVAGIVDIIPYVGVAIGMIPAFIVAFGHKGLLFAIFVIVMMEVVHWTEGHIVVPAIIGQSVGLPPLVVMIALGAGAELGGVMGMSVEDRKS
;
A
#
# COMPACT_ATOMS: atom_id res chain seq x y z
N GLN A 1 -28.63 11.28 29.79
CA GLN A 1 -27.40 10.52 29.55
C GLN A 1 -27.25 10.05 28.07
N TRP A 2 -28.34 9.78 27.35
CA TRP A 2 -28.29 9.32 25.94
C TRP A 2 -27.80 10.38 24.95
N MET A 3 -28.10 11.64 25.15
CA MET A 3 -27.66 12.73 24.26
C MET A 3 -26.14 12.98 24.30
N GLY A 4 -25.50 12.78 25.47
CA GLY A 4 -24.04 12.98 25.59
C GLY A 4 -23.20 11.96 24.83
N THR A 5 -23.59 10.70 24.83
CA THR A 5 -22.87 9.61 24.14
C THR A 5 -22.99 9.70 22.62
N THR A 6 -24.14 10.17 22.11
CA THR A 6 -24.34 10.37 20.66
C THR A 6 -23.51 11.54 20.14
N PHE A 7 -23.42 12.64 20.89
CA PHE A 7 -22.59 13.80 20.50
C PHE A 7 -21.09 13.46 20.49
N VAL A 8 -20.60 12.71 21.48
CA VAL A 8 -19.19 12.25 21.52
C VAL A 8 -18.90 11.30 20.37
N GLY A 9 -19.82 10.40 20.02
CA GLY A 9 -19.67 9.47 18.89
C GLY A 9 -19.64 10.18 17.54
N VAL A 10 -20.46 11.20 17.32
CA VAL A 10 -20.46 12.01 16.10
C VAL A 10 -19.17 12.84 16.01
N PHE A 11 -18.73 13.44 17.10
CA PHE A 11 -17.51 14.26 17.13
C PHE A 11 -16.23 13.43 16.88
N SER A 12 -16.17 12.19 17.42
CA SER A 12 -15.06 11.27 17.16
C SER A 12 -15.09 10.76 15.71
N GLY A 13 -16.26 10.51 15.14
CA GLY A 13 -16.42 10.15 13.73
C GLY A 13 -15.99 11.28 12.79
N VAL A 14 -16.34 12.51 13.07
CA VAL A 14 -15.92 13.69 12.29
C VAL A 14 -14.40 13.91 12.39
N LYS A 15 -13.80 13.75 13.58
CA LYS A 15 -12.33 13.81 13.73
C LYS A 15 -11.62 12.71 12.97
N ALA A 16 -12.11 11.48 13.01
CA ALA A 16 -11.54 10.37 12.27
C ALA A 16 -11.64 10.59 10.75
N ALA A 17 -12.81 11.04 10.26
CA ALA A 17 -13.02 11.38 8.86
C ALA A 17 -12.12 12.54 8.42
N ALA A 18 -12.01 13.60 9.22
CA ALA A 18 -11.11 14.73 8.95
C ALA A 18 -9.63 14.28 8.90
N GLY A 19 -9.21 13.39 9.81
CA GLY A 19 -7.85 12.82 9.80
C GLY A 19 -7.56 12.02 8.53
N VAL A 20 -8.50 11.19 8.10
CA VAL A 20 -8.38 10.41 6.86
C VAL A 20 -8.32 11.33 5.64
N VAL A 21 -9.22 12.32 5.54
CA VAL A 21 -9.24 13.28 4.42
C VAL A 21 -7.96 14.10 4.39
N THR A 22 -7.52 14.59 5.55
CA THR A 22 -6.27 15.36 5.68
C THR A 22 -5.05 14.51 5.27
N GLY A 23 -4.95 13.27 5.75
CA GLY A 23 -3.88 12.34 5.36
C GLY A 23 -3.90 12.02 3.87
N THR A 24 -5.07 11.75 3.31
CA THR A 24 -5.24 11.43 1.89
C THR A 24 -4.85 12.57 0.96
N VAL A 25 -5.02 13.82 1.39
CA VAL A 25 -4.64 15.00 0.59
C VAL A 25 -3.21 15.44 0.88
N LEU A 26 -2.79 15.47 2.14
CA LEU A 26 -1.46 15.95 2.52
C LEU A 26 -0.35 15.01 2.10
N ILE A 27 -0.56 13.68 2.21
CA ILE A 27 0.47 12.70 1.84
C ILE A 27 0.86 12.83 0.35
N PRO A 28 -0.06 12.79 -0.62
CA PRO A 28 0.29 13.01 -2.03
C PRO A 28 0.90 14.39 -2.29
N LEU A 29 0.40 15.43 -1.60
CA LEU A 29 0.91 16.78 -1.75
C LEU A 29 2.37 16.89 -1.28
N PHE A 30 2.68 16.40 -0.08
CA PHE A 30 4.06 16.39 0.42
C PHE A 30 4.96 15.50 -0.42
N THR A 31 4.46 14.32 -0.84
CA THR A 31 5.19 13.42 -1.73
C THR A 31 5.53 14.11 -3.05
N PHE A 32 4.57 14.85 -3.63
CA PHE A 32 4.80 15.63 -4.85
C PHE A 32 5.89 16.69 -4.66
N TYR A 33 5.85 17.47 -3.58
CA TYR A 33 6.87 18.48 -3.29
C TYR A 33 8.25 17.87 -3.03
N ILE A 34 8.31 16.76 -2.29
CA ILE A 34 9.57 16.05 -2.05
C ILE A 34 10.15 15.51 -3.36
N LEU A 35 9.30 14.95 -4.23
CA LEU A 35 9.74 14.44 -5.54
C LEU A 35 10.19 15.57 -6.47
N MET A 36 9.54 16.72 -6.42
CA MET A 36 9.89 17.89 -7.23
C MET A 36 11.29 18.42 -6.87
N ASP A 37 11.66 18.38 -5.59
CA ASP A 37 12.95 18.83 -5.07
C ASP A 37 13.93 17.68 -4.76
N ALA A 38 13.66 16.44 -5.22
CA ALA A 38 14.43 15.24 -4.86
C ALA A 38 15.93 15.40 -5.12
N SER A 39 16.31 15.98 -6.26
CA SER A 39 17.71 16.25 -6.61
C SER A 39 18.39 17.19 -5.61
N ARG A 40 17.68 18.19 -5.12
CA ARG A 40 18.20 19.15 -4.15
C ARG A 40 18.43 18.50 -2.79
N TYR A 41 17.49 17.61 -2.37
CA TYR A 41 17.64 16.84 -1.12
C TYR A 41 18.79 15.83 -1.23
N GLN A 42 18.93 15.15 -2.36
CA GLN A 42 20.06 14.23 -2.60
C GLN A 42 21.39 14.94 -2.52
N GLU A 43 21.54 16.11 -3.19
CA GLU A 43 22.76 16.88 -3.11
C GLU A 43 23.02 17.43 -1.70
N GLY A 44 22.01 17.89 -0.99
CA GLY A 44 22.09 18.30 0.40
C GLY A 44 22.61 17.17 1.29
N PHE A 45 22.07 15.97 1.13
CA PHE A 45 22.51 14.78 1.84
C PHE A 45 23.96 14.41 1.54
N ILE A 46 24.36 14.42 0.26
CA ILE A 46 25.76 14.13 -0.15
C ILE A 46 26.74 15.13 0.47
N ARG A 47 26.35 16.40 0.63
CA ARG A 47 27.21 17.43 1.23
C ARG A 47 27.57 17.17 2.70
N LEU A 48 26.79 16.37 3.42
CA LEU A 48 27.05 16.00 4.82
C LEU A 48 28.25 15.05 4.96
N PHE A 49 28.67 14.40 3.87
CA PHE A 49 29.78 13.46 3.88
C PHE A 49 31.12 14.10 3.52
N PRO A 50 32.24 13.60 4.08
CA PRO A 50 33.59 14.01 3.66
C PRO A 50 33.82 13.79 2.17
N ASN A 51 34.65 14.64 1.56
CA ASN A 51 34.89 14.62 0.09
C ASN A 51 35.31 13.24 -0.44
N ARG A 52 36.01 12.46 0.37
CA ARG A 52 36.48 11.10 0.02
C ARG A 52 35.33 10.09 -0.20
N TRP A 53 34.18 10.32 0.41
CA TRP A 53 33.05 9.38 0.36
C TRP A 53 31.89 9.86 -0.52
N LYS A 54 31.96 11.09 -1.01
CA LYS A 54 30.86 11.68 -1.81
C LYS A 54 30.60 10.91 -3.11
N ALA A 55 31.63 10.33 -3.72
CA ALA A 55 31.48 9.53 -4.93
C ALA A 55 30.71 8.24 -4.64
N ASP A 56 31.12 7.52 -3.60
CA ASP A 56 30.52 6.26 -3.18
C ASP A 56 29.07 6.46 -2.76
N VAL A 57 28.79 7.52 -1.97
CA VAL A 57 27.42 7.86 -1.55
C VAL A 57 26.54 8.21 -2.75
N ARG A 58 27.04 8.94 -3.73
CA ARG A 58 26.28 9.26 -4.96
C ARG A 58 25.97 8.00 -5.77
N GLU A 59 26.93 7.09 -5.88
CA GLU A 59 26.72 5.82 -6.56
C GLU A 59 25.67 4.95 -5.85
N LEU A 60 25.75 4.85 -4.51
CA LEU A 60 24.78 4.13 -3.69
C LEU A 60 23.36 4.71 -3.83
N LEU A 61 23.22 6.03 -3.76
CA LEU A 61 21.92 6.68 -3.96
C LEU A 61 21.36 6.42 -5.36
N GLY A 62 22.21 6.44 -6.40
CA GLY A 62 21.80 6.11 -7.76
C GLY A 62 21.42 4.63 -7.93
N GLN A 63 22.03 3.71 -7.19
CA GLN A 63 21.62 2.30 -7.17
C GLN A 63 20.27 2.13 -6.48
N VAL A 64 20.09 2.76 -5.32
CA VAL A 64 18.82 2.76 -4.57
C VAL A 64 17.68 3.31 -5.42
N ASP A 65 17.88 4.44 -6.09
CA ASP A 65 16.87 5.05 -6.96
C ASP A 65 16.45 4.12 -8.11
N ARG A 66 17.42 3.47 -8.76
CA ARG A 66 17.13 2.48 -9.83
C ARG A 66 16.34 1.28 -9.30
N VAL A 67 16.75 0.73 -8.15
CA VAL A 67 16.07 -0.42 -7.53
C VAL A 67 14.65 -0.07 -7.12
N LEU A 68 14.47 1.04 -6.40
CA LEU A 68 13.15 1.50 -5.97
C LEU A 68 12.25 1.84 -7.16
N GLY A 69 12.77 2.54 -8.17
CA GLY A 69 12.00 2.88 -9.36
C GLY A 69 11.56 1.65 -10.16
N SER A 70 12.41 0.62 -10.26
CA SER A 70 12.02 -0.63 -10.92
C SER A 70 11.01 -1.42 -10.11
N TYR A 71 11.16 -1.45 -8.78
CA TYR A 71 10.20 -2.09 -7.88
C TYR A 71 8.82 -1.44 -7.96
N ILE A 72 8.73 -0.11 -7.87
CA ILE A 72 7.45 0.61 -7.93
C ILE A 72 6.75 0.36 -9.27
N ARG A 73 7.47 0.43 -10.39
CA ARG A 73 6.88 0.11 -11.70
C ARG A 73 6.41 -1.32 -11.79
N GLY A 74 7.20 -2.28 -11.28
CA GLY A 74 6.81 -3.68 -11.19
C GLY A 74 5.56 -3.88 -10.34
N GLN A 75 5.51 -3.27 -9.16
CA GLN A 75 4.37 -3.36 -8.24
C GLN A 75 3.09 -2.78 -8.86
N LEU A 76 3.17 -1.66 -9.56
CA LEU A 76 2.00 -1.11 -10.26
C LEU A 76 1.47 -2.06 -11.34
N LEU A 77 2.36 -2.75 -12.07
CA LEU A 77 1.95 -3.77 -13.05
C LEU A 77 1.30 -4.98 -12.36
N VAL A 78 1.84 -5.42 -11.23
CA VAL A 78 1.24 -6.48 -10.40
C VAL A 78 -0.16 -6.07 -9.95
N CYS A 79 -0.33 -4.88 -9.36
CA CYS A 79 -1.63 -4.35 -8.95
C CYS A 79 -2.66 -4.31 -10.09
N LEU A 80 -2.25 -3.89 -11.28
CA LEU A 80 -3.11 -3.89 -12.46
C LEU A 80 -3.50 -5.31 -12.89
N THR A 81 -2.54 -6.23 -12.87
CA THR A 81 -2.77 -7.63 -13.26
C THR A 81 -3.72 -8.31 -12.28
N ILE A 82 -3.53 -8.11 -10.98
CA ILE A 82 -4.39 -8.66 -9.93
C ILE A 82 -5.79 -8.08 -10.01
N GLY A 83 -5.90 -6.76 -10.06
CA GLY A 83 -7.20 -6.09 -10.17
C GLY A 83 -8.00 -6.57 -11.38
N PHE A 84 -7.34 -6.70 -12.52
CA PHE A 84 -7.94 -7.22 -13.74
C PHE A 84 -8.34 -8.71 -13.60
N SER A 85 -7.46 -9.55 -13.07
CA SER A 85 -7.72 -10.99 -12.89
C SER A 85 -8.90 -11.24 -11.94
N ILE A 86 -8.98 -10.50 -10.83
CA ILE A 86 -10.09 -10.58 -9.88
C ILE A 86 -11.39 -10.08 -10.52
N ALA A 87 -11.36 -8.96 -11.24
CA ALA A 87 -12.53 -8.45 -11.93
C ALA A 87 -13.07 -9.46 -12.95
N VAL A 88 -12.20 -10.10 -13.74
CA VAL A 88 -12.57 -11.13 -14.70
C VAL A 88 -13.11 -12.37 -13.99
N LEU A 89 -12.41 -12.88 -12.96
CA LEU A 89 -12.85 -14.03 -12.18
C LEU A 89 -14.26 -13.81 -11.61
N LEU A 90 -14.47 -12.71 -10.89
CA LEU A 90 -15.77 -12.40 -10.27
C LEU A 90 -16.86 -12.17 -11.31
N SER A 91 -16.53 -11.62 -12.48
CA SER A 91 -17.48 -11.46 -13.58
C SER A 91 -17.93 -12.81 -14.15
N ILE A 92 -16.99 -13.75 -14.34
CA ILE A 92 -17.28 -15.12 -14.79
C ILE A 92 -18.17 -15.85 -13.78
N LEU A 93 -17.91 -15.69 -12.49
CA LEU A 93 -18.71 -16.27 -11.40
C LEU A 93 -20.08 -15.59 -11.24
N GLY A 94 -20.31 -14.48 -11.91
CA GLY A 94 -21.57 -13.72 -11.85
C GLY A 94 -21.74 -13.00 -10.50
N VAL A 95 -20.65 -12.60 -9.84
CA VAL A 95 -20.69 -11.80 -8.61
C VAL A 95 -21.02 -10.35 -8.97
N PRO A 96 -22.03 -9.72 -8.35
CA PRO A 96 -22.32 -8.31 -8.55
C PRO A 96 -21.13 -7.41 -8.20
N TYR A 97 -21.01 -6.28 -8.90
CA TYR A 97 -19.93 -5.30 -8.69
C TYR A 97 -18.50 -5.86 -8.92
N ALA A 98 -18.34 -6.92 -9.71
CA ALA A 98 -17.06 -7.59 -9.96
C ALA A 98 -15.94 -6.62 -10.36
N ILE A 99 -16.20 -5.68 -11.26
CA ILE A 99 -15.22 -4.67 -11.72
C ILE A 99 -14.82 -3.75 -10.57
N LEU A 100 -15.78 -3.28 -9.78
CA LEU A 100 -15.49 -2.40 -8.64
C LEU A 100 -14.63 -3.11 -7.60
N ILE A 101 -14.97 -4.35 -7.28
CA ILE A 101 -14.21 -5.19 -6.32
C ILE A 101 -12.79 -5.44 -6.85
N GLY A 102 -12.65 -5.75 -8.14
CA GLY A 102 -11.34 -5.94 -8.75
C GLY A 102 -10.47 -4.69 -8.72
N VAL A 103 -11.04 -3.51 -9.03
CA VAL A 103 -10.32 -2.23 -8.95
C VAL A 103 -9.88 -1.95 -7.51
N VAL A 104 -10.76 -2.12 -6.53
CA VAL A 104 -10.43 -1.93 -5.11
C VAL A 104 -9.34 -2.91 -4.68
N ALA A 105 -9.47 -4.20 -5.03
CA ALA A 105 -8.47 -5.21 -4.72
C ALA A 105 -7.10 -4.84 -5.32
N GLY A 106 -7.03 -4.44 -6.60
CA GLY A 106 -5.79 -4.04 -7.24
C GLY A 106 -5.16 -2.79 -6.62
N ILE A 107 -5.95 -1.79 -6.22
CA ILE A 107 -5.41 -0.59 -5.55
C ILE A 107 -4.84 -0.93 -4.17
N VAL A 108 -5.55 -1.74 -3.40
CA VAL A 108 -5.13 -2.09 -2.03
C VAL A 108 -3.91 -3.02 -2.05
N ASP A 109 -3.72 -3.77 -3.12
CA ASP A 109 -2.58 -4.69 -3.31
C ASP A 109 -1.22 -3.97 -3.50
N ILE A 110 -1.22 -2.64 -3.55
CA ILE A 110 0.02 -1.85 -3.48
C ILE A 110 0.81 -2.15 -2.19
N ILE A 111 0.12 -2.61 -1.15
CA ILE A 111 0.72 -3.12 0.09
C ILE A 111 0.63 -4.64 0.08
N PRO A 112 1.75 -5.35 -0.17
CA PRO A 112 1.75 -6.82 -0.23
C PRO A 112 1.12 -7.45 1.01
N TYR A 113 0.38 -8.53 0.85
CA TYR A 113 -0.36 -9.29 1.88
C TYR A 113 -1.56 -8.57 2.51
N VAL A 114 -1.53 -7.25 2.69
CA VAL A 114 -2.65 -6.47 3.23
C VAL A 114 -3.76 -6.35 2.18
N GLY A 115 -3.37 -6.15 0.91
CA GLY A 115 -4.29 -6.06 -0.22
C GLY A 115 -5.19 -7.29 -0.36
N VAL A 116 -4.61 -8.47 -0.23
CA VAL A 116 -5.32 -9.75 -0.28
C VAL A 116 -6.44 -9.80 0.74
N ALA A 117 -6.13 -9.57 2.03
CA ALA A 117 -7.10 -9.66 3.12
C ALA A 117 -8.23 -8.62 2.96
N ILE A 118 -7.89 -7.37 2.64
CA ILE A 118 -8.88 -6.29 2.49
C ILE A 118 -9.70 -6.47 1.22
N GLY A 119 -9.11 -6.94 0.12
CA GLY A 119 -9.81 -7.19 -1.15
C GLY A 119 -10.83 -8.34 -1.07
N MET A 120 -10.58 -9.35 -0.22
CA MET A 120 -11.49 -10.48 -0.02
C MET A 120 -12.76 -10.11 0.77
N ILE A 121 -12.70 -9.13 1.67
CA ILE A 121 -13.85 -8.75 2.51
C ILE A 121 -15.06 -8.31 1.66
N PRO A 122 -14.97 -7.33 0.76
CA PRO A 122 -16.11 -6.92 -0.06
C PRO A 122 -16.59 -8.05 -0.99
N ALA A 123 -15.68 -8.84 -1.54
CA ALA A 123 -16.03 -9.98 -2.38
C ALA A 123 -16.85 -11.02 -1.60
N PHE A 124 -16.45 -11.35 -0.36
CA PHE A 124 -17.18 -12.26 0.50
C PHE A 124 -18.58 -11.73 0.81
N ILE A 125 -18.69 -10.47 1.26
CA ILE A 125 -19.99 -9.88 1.64
C ILE A 125 -20.96 -9.89 0.46
N VAL A 126 -20.50 -9.48 -0.72
CA VAL A 126 -21.35 -9.43 -1.91
C VAL A 126 -21.74 -10.84 -2.38
N ALA A 127 -20.78 -11.78 -2.41
CA ALA A 127 -21.04 -13.16 -2.81
C ALA A 127 -22.00 -13.86 -1.83
N PHE A 128 -21.84 -13.63 -0.53
CA PHE A 128 -22.72 -14.16 0.51
C PHE A 128 -24.15 -13.66 0.37
N GLY A 129 -24.32 -12.35 0.17
CA GLY A 129 -25.64 -11.75 -0.05
C GLY A 129 -26.31 -12.19 -1.34
N HIS A 130 -25.53 -12.60 -2.36
CA HIS A 130 -26.04 -12.95 -3.67
C HIS A 130 -26.50 -14.41 -3.77
N LYS A 131 -25.68 -15.37 -3.33
CA LYS A 131 -25.95 -16.82 -3.49
C LYS A 131 -25.67 -17.64 -2.19
N GLY A 132 -25.48 -16.98 -1.05
CA GLY A 132 -25.30 -17.61 0.25
C GLY A 132 -23.87 -18.05 0.56
N LEU A 133 -23.71 -18.70 1.72
CA LEU A 133 -22.39 -18.98 2.32
C LEU A 133 -21.49 -19.88 1.49
N LEU A 134 -22.06 -20.96 0.92
CA LEU A 134 -21.25 -21.91 0.14
C LEU A 134 -20.63 -21.24 -1.08
N PHE A 135 -21.40 -20.38 -1.76
CA PHE A 135 -20.92 -19.62 -2.90
C PHE A 135 -19.87 -18.59 -2.49
N ALA A 136 -20.06 -17.92 -1.37
CA ALA A 136 -19.06 -16.97 -0.86
C ALA A 136 -17.72 -17.65 -0.53
N ILE A 137 -17.75 -18.82 0.10
CA ILE A 137 -16.55 -19.61 0.37
C ILE A 137 -15.87 -20.01 -0.95
N PHE A 138 -16.65 -20.48 -1.94
CA PHE A 138 -16.11 -20.83 -3.25
C PHE A 138 -15.43 -19.64 -3.93
N VAL A 139 -16.03 -18.44 -3.88
CA VAL A 139 -15.44 -17.21 -4.42
C VAL A 139 -14.12 -16.90 -3.75
N ILE A 140 -14.03 -16.99 -2.41
CA ILE A 140 -12.79 -16.73 -1.67
C ILE A 140 -11.70 -17.73 -2.06
N VAL A 141 -12.03 -19.02 -2.16
CA VAL A 141 -11.07 -20.05 -2.60
C VAL A 141 -10.55 -19.75 -4.02
N MET A 142 -11.41 -19.33 -4.93
CA MET A 142 -10.98 -18.95 -6.28
C MET A 142 -10.12 -17.69 -6.29
N MET A 143 -10.42 -16.69 -5.47
CA MET A 143 -9.57 -15.51 -5.31
C MET A 143 -8.20 -15.88 -4.72
N GLU A 144 -8.14 -16.82 -3.76
CA GLU A 144 -6.88 -17.31 -3.20
C GLU A 144 -6.02 -18.00 -4.27
N VAL A 145 -6.62 -18.77 -5.17
CA VAL A 145 -5.90 -19.35 -6.31
C VAL A 145 -5.28 -18.28 -7.21
N VAL A 146 -5.99 -17.17 -7.44
CA VAL A 146 -5.47 -16.02 -8.20
C VAL A 146 -4.27 -15.40 -7.47
N HIS A 147 -4.38 -15.14 -6.18
CA HIS A 147 -3.28 -14.57 -5.38
C HIS A 147 -2.09 -15.52 -5.27
N TRP A 148 -2.35 -16.84 -5.14
CA TRP A 148 -1.29 -17.83 -5.16
C TRP A 148 -0.52 -17.82 -6.50
N THR A 149 -1.24 -17.74 -7.61
CA THR A 149 -0.66 -17.64 -8.95
C THR A 149 0.15 -16.35 -9.11
N GLU A 150 -0.37 -15.23 -8.59
CA GLU A 150 0.35 -13.96 -8.55
C GLU A 150 1.70 -14.09 -7.85
N GLY A 151 1.69 -14.54 -6.60
CA GLY A 151 2.90 -14.63 -5.79
C GLY A 151 3.98 -15.57 -6.37
N HIS A 152 3.57 -16.63 -7.05
CA HIS A 152 4.49 -17.66 -7.56
C HIS A 152 4.87 -17.49 -9.04
N ILE A 153 4.03 -16.82 -9.83
CA ILE A 153 4.25 -16.69 -11.28
C ILE A 153 4.37 -15.23 -11.70
N VAL A 154 3.39 -14.39 -11.33
CA VAL A 154 3.31 -13.00 -11.82
C VAL A 154 4.39 -12.12 -11.19
N VAL A 155 4.54 -12.15 -9.88
CA VAL A 155 5.55 -11.35 -9.15
C VAL A 155 6.97 -11.70 -9.61
N PRO A 156 7.41 -12.96 -9.68
CA PRO A 156 8.72 -13.30 -10.21
C PRO A 156 8.92 -12.92 -11.68
N ALA A 157 7.87 -12.99 -12.50
CA ALA A 157 7.94 -12.64 -13.91
C ALA A 157 8.05 -11.13 -14.14
N ILE A 158 7.35 -10.31 -13.35
CA ILE A 158 7.29 -8.85 -13.52
C ILE A 158 8.42 -8.14 -12.76
N ILE A 159 8.60 -8.47 -11.49
CA ILE A 159 9.60 -7.82 -10.62
C ILE A 159 10.98 -8.46 -10.85
N GLY A 160 11.01 -9.73 -11.25
CA GLY A 160 12.21 -10.46 -11.58
C GLY A 160 13.14 -10.66 -10.39
N GLN A 161 14.33 -11.20 -10.68
CA GLN A 161 15.43 -11.31 -9.70
C GLN A 161 16.14 -9.98 -9.45
N SER A 162 15.63 -8.88 -10.01
CA SER A 162 16.26 -7.56 -10.00
C SER A 162 16.26 -6.87 -8.65
N VAL A 163 15.39 -7.30 -7.74
CA VAL A 163 15.37 -6.83 -6.35
C VAL A 163 15.77 -8.01 -5.49
N GLY A 164 17.05 -8.23 -5.29
CA GLY A 164 17.59 -9.27 -4.41
C GLY A 164 17.27 -9.08 -2.92
N LEU A 165 16.21 -8.32 -2.61
CA LEU A 165 15.72 -8.11 -1.27
C LEU A 165 14.56 -9.06 -0.98
N PRO A 166 14.69 -9.93 0.03
CA PRO A 166 13.56 -10.75 0.49
C PRO A 166 12.37 -9.84 0.86
N PRO A 167 11.12 -10.28 0.61
CA PRO A 167 9.92 -9.53 1.01
C PRO A 167 9.92 -9.11 2.48
N LEU A 168 10.55 -9.91 3.32
CA LEU A 168 10.76 -9.62 4.73
C LEU A 168 11.51 -8.31 4.98
N VAL A 169 12.53 -8.00 4.16
CA VAL A 169 13.32 -6.76 4.29
C VAL A 169 12.46 -5.55 3.94
N VAL A 170 11.59 -5.66 2.94
CA VAL A 170 10.64 -4.61 2.58
C VAL A 170 9.62 -4.38 3.69
N MET A 171 9.10 -5.46 4.29
CA MET A 171 8.17 -5.37 5.42
C MET A 171 8.81 -4.76 6.66
N ILE A 172 10.05 -5.14 6.99
CA ILE A 172 10.82 -4.56 8.09
C ILE A 172 11.10 -3.08 7.83
N ALA A 173 11.49 -2.71 6.61
CA ALA A 173 11.74 -1.32 6.23
C ALA A 173 10.47 -0.46 6.33
N LEU A 174 9.32 -0.99 5.88
CA LEU A 174 8.02 -0.32 6.00
C LEU A 174 7.58 -0.21 7.47
N GLY A 175 7.75 -1.28 8.26
CA GLY A 175 7.42 -1.28 9.68
C GLY A 175 8.30 -0.31 10.48
N ALA A 176 9.61 -0.36 10.27
CA ALA A 176 10.56 0.57 10.90
C ALA A 176 10.30 2.03 10.48
N GLY A 177 9.97 2.27 9.20
CA GLY A 177 9.61 3.60 8.70
C GLY A 177 8.32 4.13 9.34
N ALA A 178 7.32 3.27 9.55
CA ALA A 178 6.07 3.63 10.23
C ALA A 178 6.29 3.94 11.72
N GLU A 179 7.12 3.15 12.41
CA GLU A 179 7.46 3.41 13.82
C GLU A 179 8.32 4.67 14.00
N LEU A 180 9.32 4.87 13.15
CA LEU A 180 10.16 6.07 13.20
C LEU A 180 9.35 7.34 12.87
N GLY A 181 8.42 7.27 11.92
CA GLY A 181 7.48 8.35 11.63
C GLY A 181 6.52 8.61 12.78
N GLY A 182 6.02 7.57 13.46
CA GLY A 182 5.16 7.67 14.64
C GLY A 182 5.88 8.21 15.87
N VAL A 183 7.11 7.77 16.14
CA VAL A 183 7.94 8.24 17.28
C VAL A 183 8.37 9.69 17.09
N MET A 184 8.68 10.15 15.87
CA MET A 184 8.94 11.57 15.62
C MET A 184 7.68 12.43 15.82
N GLY A 185 6.48 11.92 15.51
CA GLY A 185 5.22 12.59 15.80
C GLY A 185 4.95 12.77 17.29
N MET A 186 5.22 11.74 18.11
CA MET A 186 5.03 11.78 19.57
C MET A 186 6.02 12.72 20.27
N SER A 187 7.27 12.78 19.82
CA SER A 187 8.30 13.64 20.47
C SER A 187 8.11 15.14 20.23
N VAL A 188 7.29 15.52 19.24
CA VAL A 188 6.93 16.92 19.00
C VAL A 188 5.76 17.38 19.87
N GLU A 189 4.88 16.45 20.30
CA GLU A 189 3.72 16.75 21.15
C GLU A 189 4.11 16.93 22.62
N ASP A 190 5.13 16.20 23.07
CA ASP A 190 5.57 16.22 24.49
C ASP A 190 6.42 17.47 24.86
N ARG A 191 6.78 18.31 23.88
CA ARG A 191 7.48 19.59 24.11
C ARG A 191 6.56 20.80 24.31
N LYS A 192 5.25 20.61 24.31
CA LYS A 192 4.25 21.70 24.47
C LYS A 192 3.37 21.58 25.72
N SER A 193 3.73 20.75 26.69
CA SER A 193 3.11 20.76 28.03
C SER A 193 4.04 21.32 29.08
#